data_dfd18e8afc21a1e027588c0c69e25baa
#
_entry.id   dfd18e8afc21a1e027588c0c69e25baa
#
_cell.length_a   1.000
_cell.length_b   1.000
_cell.length_c   1.000
_cell.angle_alpha   90.00
_cell.angle_beta   90.00
_cell.angle_gamma   90.00
#
_symmetry.space_group_name_H-M   'P 1'
#
loop_
_entity.id
_entity.type
_entity.pdbx_description
1 polymer ?
#
loop_
_entity_poly.entity_id
_entity_poly.type
_entity_poly.pdbx_seq_one_letter_code
_entity_poly.pdbx_strand_id
1 'polypeptide(L)'
;TAVIQSSTATIVLTVALIGAGVLNLKQAVSIVMGANIGTTVTAQIIRLGFVESGGGNWLLWLFDTDTLAPIALVAGIILIMFVKKKSAKPIGDICIGFGILFVGLNLMTSGVKPLIGTSVFESFLTYLSNPILGLLFGLVLTVIVQSSSATVGMLQTVAAATATAALSDPSAVVVTFAMAYPIIMGINIGTCVTTAMVCSIGTSKDAKRTGVVHIAFNIIGTVAFFMAMIVMQ
;
A
#
# COMPACT_ATOMS: atom_id res chain seq x y z
N THR A 1 1.25 -12.35 -5.55
CA THR A 1 0.93 -11.14 -4.72
C THR A 1 -0.03 -10.20 -5.44
N ALA A 2 0.21 -9.84 -6.70
CA ALA A 2 -0.68 -8.93 -7.46
C ALA A 2 -2.14 -9.43 -7.53
N VAL A 3 -2.36 -10.74 -7.62
CA VAL A 3 -3.70 -11.35 -7.64
C VAL A 3 -4.27 -11.49 -6.23
N ILE A 4 -3.47 -11.99 -5.28
CA ILE A 4 -3.90 -12.23 -3.88
C ILE A 4 -4.02 -10.91 -3.11
N GLN A 5 -3.39 -9.84 -3.58
CA GLN A 5 -3.30 -8.51 -2.96
C GLN A 5 -2.69 -8.53 -1.54
N SER A 6 -1.89 -9.56 -1.23
CA SER A 6 -1.22 -9.72 0.06
C SER A 6 0.16 -10.35 -0.14
N SER A 7 1.23 -9.59 0.09
CA SER A 7 2.61 -10.10 0.10
C SER A 7 2.84 -11.03 1.28
N THR A 8 2.29 -10.69 2.44
CA THR A 8 2.37 -11.54 3.65
C THR A 8 1.76 -12.91 3.41
N ALA A 9 0.55 -12.98 2.84
CA ALA A 9 -0.10 -14.27 2.52
C ALA A 9 0.72 -15.08 1.50
N THR A 10 1.29 -14.42 0.49
CA THR A 10 2.15 -15.07 -0.51
C THR A 10 3.40 -15.67 0.14
N ILE A 11 4.04 -14.93 1.06
CA ILE A 11 5.25 -15.39 1.75
C ILE A 11 4.93 -16.52 2.73
N VAL A 12 3.86 -16.39 3.52
CA VAL A 12 3.41 -17.45 4.44
C VAL A 12 3.13 -18.75 3.70
N LEU A 13 2.42 -18.67 2.57
CA LEU A 13 2.16 -19.82 1.71
C LEU A 13 3.47 -20.42 1.17
N THR A 14 4.40 -19.59 0.72
CA THR A 14 5.71 -20.04 0.23
C THR A 14 6.50 -20.76 1.34
N VAL A 15 6.51 -20.22 2.55
CA VAL A 15 7.14 -20.82 3.74
C VAL A 15 6.51 -22.18 4.06
N ALA A 16 5.17 -22.28 4.01
CA ALA A 16 4.45 -23.53 4.24
C ALA A 16 4.80 -24.59 3.17
N LEU A 17 4.86 -24.21 1.89
CA LEU A 17 5.20 -25.11 0.79
C LEU A 17 6.67 -25.62 0.86
N ILE A 18 7.59 -24.78 1.35
CA ILE A 18 8.97 -25.23 1.66
C ILE A 18 8.96 -26.22 2.82
N GLY A 19 8.21 -25.92 3.89
CA GLY A 19 8.08 -26.82 5.04
C GLY A 19 7.51 -28.19 4.66
N ALA A 20 6.61 -28.23 3.69
CA ALA A 20 6.02 -29.44 3.12
C ALA A 20 6.93 -30.15 2.09
N GLY A 21 8.11 -29.60 1.75
CA GLY A 21 9.03 -30.17 0.75
C GLY A 21 8.56 -30.01 -0.70
N VAL A 22 7.53 -29.20 -0.95
CA VAL A 22 6.99 -28.96 -2.31
C VAL A 22 7.86 -27.96 -3.07
N LEU A 23 8.43 -26.98 -2.38
CA LEU A 23 9.32 -25.96 -2.95
C LEU A 23 10.74 -26.11 -2.38
N ASN A 24 11.73 -25.85 -3.24
CA ASN A 24 13.10 -25.67 -2.80
C ASN A 24 13.42 -24.20 -2.52
N LEU A 25 14.55 -23.94 -1.83
CA LEU A 25 14.96 -22.60 -1.45
C LEU A 25 15.09 -21.65 -2.66
N LYS A 26 15.64 -22.12 -3.79
CA LYS A 26 15.83 -21.29 -4.98
C LYS A 26 14.50 -20.80 -5.55
N GLN A 27 13.50 -21.67 -5.62
CA GLN A 27 12.15 -21.32 -6.08
C GLN A 27 11.48 -20.34 -5.11
N ALA A 28 11.64 -20.56 -3.81
CA ALA A 28 11.08 -19.69 -2.78
C ALA A 28 11.66 -18.27 -2.84
N VAL A 29 12.97 -18.12 -3.04
CA VAL A 29 13.63 -16.82 -3.21
C VAL A 29 13.03 -16.06 -4.39
N SER A 30 12.84 -16.72 -5.54
CA SER A 30 12.23 -16.10 -6.71
C SER A 30 10.79 -15.64 -6.45
N ILE A 31 9.99 -16.44 -5.70
CA ILE A 31 8.62 -16.06 -5.33
C ILE A 31 8.62 -14.86 -4.40
N VAL A 32 9.52 -14.81 -3.42
CA VAL A 32 9.64 -13.70 -2.46
C VAL A 32 10.01 -12.39 -3.17
N MET A 33 10.96 -12.43 -4.11
CA MET A 33 11.32 -11.27 -4.92
C MET A 33 10.13 -10.81 -5.77
N GLY A 34 9.41 -11.74 -6.40
CA GLY A 34 8.20 -11.44 -7.15
C GLY A 34 7.06 -10.89 -6.27
N ALA A 35 6.98 -11.31 -5.00
CA ALA A 35 5.99 -10.79 -4.05
C ALA A 35 6.18 -9.29 -3.79
N ASN A 36 7.43 -8.83 -3.64
CA ASN A 36 7.73 -7.40 -3.47
C ASN A 36 7.30 -6.58 -4.70
N ILE A 37 7.60 -7.08 -5.92
CA ILE A 37 7.14 -6.43 -7.16
C ILE A 37 5.60 -6.43 -7.22
N GLY A 38 4.95 -7.54 -6.87
CA GLY A 38 3.50 -7.66 -6.89
C GLY A 38 2.77 -6.69 -5.95
N THR A 39 3.41 -6.25 -4.87
CA THR A 39 2.86 -5.24 -3.95
C THR A 39 2.72 -3.88 -4.62
N THR A 40 3.56 -3.54 -5.60
CA THR A 40 3.47 -2.27 -6.32
C THR A 40 2.17 -2.15 -7.13
N VAL A 41 1.61 -3.27 -7.60
CA VAL A 41 0.32 -3.30 -8.30
C VAL A 41 -0.81 -2.76 -7.42
N THR A 42 -0.82 -3.13 -6.13
CA THR A 42 -1.80 -2.60 -5.18
C THR A 42 -1.67 -1.09 -5.01
N ALA A 43 -0.44 -0.58 -4.90
CA ALA A 43 -0.21 0.87 -4.80
C ALA A 43 -0.69 1.61 -6.06
N GLN A 44 -0.53 1.02 -7.26
CA GLN A 44 -1.05 1.61 -8.50
C GLN A 44 -2.59 1.59 -8.56
N ILE A 45 -3.24 0.55 -8.06
CA ILE A 45 -4.71 0.51 -7.96
C ILE A 45 -5.21 1.61 -7.03
N ILE A 46 -4.59 1.77 -5.86
CA ILE A 46 -4.94 2.83 -4.90
C ILE A 46 -4.76 4.22 -5.52
N ARG A 47 -3.68 4.41 -6.29
CA ARG A 47 -3.42 5.68 -7.00
C ARG A 47 -4.55 6.08 -7.95
N LEU A 48 -5.27 5.13 -8.54
CA LEU A 48 -6.42 5.44 -9.41
C LEU A 48 -7.51 6.23 -8.66
N GLY A 49 -7.62 6.05 -7.34
CA GLY A 49 -8.55 6.79 -6.49
C GLY A 49 -8.24 8.27 -6.35
N PHE A 50 -7.03 8.71 -6.71
CA PHE A 50 -6.59 10.10 -6.62
C PHE A 50 -6.43 10.77 -7.98
N VAL A 51 -6.88 10.10 -9.06
CA VAL A 51 -6.91 10.70 -10.40
C VAL A 51 -8.17 11.55 -10.50
N GLU A 52 -7.99 12.87 -10.44
CA GLU A 52 -9.09 13.81 -10.67
C GLU A 52 -9.52 13.75 -12.15
N SER A 53 -10.79 13.54 -12.38
CA SER A 53 -11.39 13.67 -13.70
C SER A 53 -11.47 15.15 -14.04
N GLY A 54 -10.46 15.69 -14.74
CA GLY A 54 -10.40 17.10 -15.10
C GLY A 54 -11.65 17.56 -15.82
N GLY A 55 -12.43 18.33 -15.12
CA GLY A 55 -13.44 19.32 -15.48
C GLY A 55 -14.38 19.12 -16.67
N GLY A 56 -15.66 19.25 -16.40
CA GLY A 56 -16.65 19.76 -17.34
C GLY A 56 -17.51 18.76 -18.12
N ASN A 57 -17.10 17.51 -18.28
CA ASN A 57 -17.91 16.50 -18.97
C ASN A 57 -18.60 15.59 -17.97
N TRP A 58 -19.95 15.49 -18.04
CA TRP A 58 -20.74 14.59 -17.20
C TRP A 58 -20.30 13.12 -17.31
N LEU A 59 -19.74 12.70 -18.44
CA LEU A 59 -19.15 11.37 -18.63
C LEU A 59 -17.91 11.16 -17.76
N LEU A 60 -17.03 12.16 -17.64
CA LEU A 60 -15.84 12.07 -16.80
C LEU A 60 -16.22 12.03 -15.32
N TRP A 61 -17.26 12.78 -14.89
CA TRP A 61 -17.80 12.70 -13.53
C TRP A 61 -18.31 11.30 -13.17
N LEU A 62 -18.87 10.54 -14.13
CA LEU A 62 -19.31 9.16 -13.89
C LEU A 62 -18.15 8.20 -13.61
N PHE A 63 -16.95 8.51 -14.13
CA PHE A 63 -15.73 7.75 -13.90
C PHE A 63 -14.90 8.26 -12.71
N ASP A 64 -15.35 9.32 -12.05
CA ASP A 64 -14.78 9.79 -10.81
C ASP A 64 -14.95 8.70 -9.72
N THR A 65 -13.89 8.44 -8.95
CA THR A 65 -13.91 7.42 -7.90
C THR A 65 -14.94 7.72 -6.81
N ASP A 66 -15.23 8.99 -6.54
CA ASP A 66 -16.26 9.42 -5.59
C ASP A 66 -17.66 9.01 -6.02
N THR A 67 -17.91 8.95 -7.33
CA THR A 67 -19.20 8.52 -7.92
C THR A 67 -19.20 7.03 -8.20
N LEU A 68 -18.09 6.52 -8.75
CA LEU A 68 -17.99 5.13 -9.19
C LEU A 68 -18.00 4.14 -8.02
N ALA A 69 -17.39 4.50 -6.87
CA ALA A 69 -17.30 3.62 -5.72
C ALA A 69 -18.69 3.28 -5.10
N PRO A 70 -19.58 4.25 -4.81
CA PRO A 70 -20.94 3.94 -4.37
C PRO A 70 -21.75 3.16 -5.41
N ILE A 71 -21.61 3.49 -6.70
CA ILE A 71 -22.29 2.77 -7.79
C ILE A 71 -21.83 1.32 -7.83
N ALA A 72 -20.52 1.09 -7.73
CA ALA A 72 -19.96 -0.27 -7.70
C ALA A 72 -20.47 -1.08 -6.50
N LEU A 73 -20.60 -0.46 -5.31
CA LEU A 73 -21.18 -1.11 -4.13
C LEU A 73 -22.62 -1.56 -4.39
N VAL A 74 -23.47 -0.64 -4.88
CA VAL A 74 -24.88 -0.95 -5.17
C VAL A 74 -24.99 -2.01 -6.24
N ALA A 75 -24.24 -1.90 -7.34
CA ALA A 75 -24.20 -2.88 -8.41
C ALA A 75 -23.73 -4.25 -7.91
N GLY A 76 -22.71 -4.29 -7.05
CA GLY A 76 -22.20 -5.50 -6.44
C GLY A 76 -23.26 -6.21 -5.58
N ILE A 77 -23.96 -5.47 -4.74
CA ILE A 77 -25.06 -5.99 -3.91
C ILE A 77 -26.19 -6.56 -4.80
N ILE A 78 -26.59 -5.81 -5.82
CA ILE A 78 -27.64 -6.26 -6.76
C ILE A 78 -27.22 -7.56 -7.46
N LEU A 79 -25.97 -7.64 -7.94
CA LEU A 79 -25.43 -8.83 -8.60
C LEU A 79 -25.46 -10.06 -7.69
N ILE A 80 -25.08 -9.90 -6.42
CA ILE A 80 -25.01 -11.00 -5.47
C ILE A 80 -26.43 -11.45 -5.04
N MET A 81 -27.32 -10.50 -4.78
CA MET A 81 -28.63 -10.81 -4.21
C MET A 81 -29.66 -11.24 -5.26
N PHE A 82 -29.66 -10.62 -6.43
CA PHE A 82 -30.74 -10.79 -7.40
C PHE A 82 -30.34 -11.58 -8.65
N VAL A 83 -29.05 -11.69 -8.99
CA VAL A 83 -28.62 -12.39 -10.20
C VAL A 83 -28.21 -13.82 -9.88
N LYS A 84 -29.02 -14.81 -10.28
CA LYS A 84 -28.80 -16.24 -9.99
C LYS A 84 -27.71 -16.91 -10.86
N LYS A 85 -27.02 -16.17 -11.75
CA LYS A 85 -25.92 -16.74 -12.58
C LYS A 85 -24.70 -17.00 -11.72
N LYS A 86 -24.04 -18.16 -11.89
CA LYS A 86 -22.80 -18.51 -11.16
C LYS A 86 -21.68 -17.47 -11.28
N SER A 87 -21.61 -16.78 -12.43
CA SER A 87 -20.60 -15.73 -12.65
C SER A 87 -20.94 -14.37 -11.98
N ALA A 88 -22.18 -14.17 -11.54
CA ALA A 88 -22.59 -12.89 -10.94
C ALA A 88 -21.96 -12.66 -9.58
N LYS A 89 -21.82 -13.72 -8.77
CA LYS A 89 -21.23 -13.60 -7.42
C LYS A 89 -19.79 -13.12 -7.44
N PRO A 90 -18.84 -13.73 -8.21
CA PRO A 90 -17.47 -13.21 -8.26
C PRO A 90 -17.36 -11.77 -8.78
N ILE A 91 -18.19 -11.39 -9.77
CA ILE A 91 -18.23 -10.03 -10.30
C ILE A 91 -18.77 -9.07 -9.22
N GLY A 92 -19.82 -9.47 -8.52
CA GLY A 92 -20.37 -8.70 -7.41
C GLY A 92 -19.37 -8.52 -6.27
N ASP A 93 -18.63 -9.56 -5.90
CA ASP A 93 -17.58 -9.51 -4.88
C ASP A 93 -16.47 -8.51 -5.29
N ILE A 94 -16.06 -8.49 -6.57
CA ILE A 94 -15.09 -7.53 -7.11
C ILE A 94 -15.65 -6.10 -7.02
N CYS A 95 -16.89 -5.88 -7.41
CA CYS A 95 -17.54 -4.57 -7.35
C CYS A 95 -17.65 -4.06 -5.90
N ILE A 96 -18.02 -4.92 -4.96
CA ILE A 96 -18.10 -4.56 -3.54
C ILE A 96 -16.69 -4.24 -3.00
N GLY A 97 -15.69 -5.09 -3.29
CA GLY A 97 -14.31 -4.86 -2.86
C GLY A 97 -13.74 -3.55 -3.38
N PHE A 98 -13.97 -3.24 -4.65
CA PHE A 98 -13.61 -1.96 -5.26
C PHE A 98 -14.30 -0.79 -4.55
N GLY A 99 -15.61 -0.86 -4.37
CA GLY A 99 -16.36 0.21 -3.73
C GLY A 99 -15.93 0.45 -2.27
N ILE A 100 -15.74 -0.62 -1.47
CA ILE A 100 -15.25 -0.50 -0.09
C ILE A 100 -13.86 0.14 -0.04
N LEU A 101 -12.95 -0.26 -0.95
CA LEU A 101 -11.60 0.30 -1.01
C LEU A 101 -11.65 1.82 -1.18
N PHE A 102 -12.37 2.32 -2.18
CA PHE A 102 -12.38 3.75 -2.50
C PHE A 102 -13.23 4.57 -1.52
N VAL A 103 -14.33 4.03 -1.00
CA VAL A 103 -15.04 4.68 0.11
C VAL A 103 -14.14 4.79 1.34
N GLY A 104 -13.36 3.75 1.65
CA GLY A 104 -12.38 3.80 2.74
C GLY A 104 -11.31 4.87 2.53
N LEU A 105 -10.77 5.02 1.30
CA LEU A 105 -9.82 6.07 0.97
C LEU A 105 -10.42 7.47 1.12
N ASN A 106 -11.68 7.67 0.70
CA ASN A 106 -12.38 8.94 0.86
C ASN A 106 -12.63 9.29 2.34
N LEU A 107 -12.97 8.30 3.16
CA LEU A 107 -13.09 8.49 4.61
C LEU A 107 -11.75 8.88 5.23
N MET A 108 -10.65 8.24 4.81
CA MET A 108 -9.30 8.60 5.27
C MET A 108 -8.94 10.02 4.87
N THR A 109 -9.21 10.43 3.61
CA THR A 109 -8.99 11.79 3.13
C THR A 109 -9.78 12.80 3.94
N SER A 110 -11.05 12.50 4.20
CA SER A 110 -11.93 13.36 5.02
C SER A 110 -11.44 13.48 6.47
N GLY A 111 -10.86 12.43 7.00
CA GLY A 111 -10.25 12.44 8.34
C GLY A 111 -8.95 13.25 8.43
N VAL A 112 -8.19 13.34 7.33
CA VAL A 112 -6.93 14.11 7.28
C VAL A 112 -7.20 15.61 7.05
N LYS A 113 -8.20 15.96 6.26
CA LYS A 113 -8.52 17.36 5.93
C LYS A 113 -8.55 18.33 7.12
N PRO A 114 -9.20 18.02 8.27
CA PRO A 114 -9.22 18.93 9.42
C PRO A 114 -7.87 19.13 10.11
N LEU A 115 -6.91 18.26 9.86
CA LEU A 115 -5.56 18.34 10.44
C LEU A 115 -4.65 19.28 9.65
N ILE A 116 -4.93 19.43 8.34
CA ILE A 116 -4.14 20.27 7.44
C ILE A 116 -4.27 21.72 7.89
N GLY A 117 -3.14 22.44 7.96
CA GLY A 117 -3.07 23.81 8.46
C GLY A 117 -3.00 23.93 9.98
N THR A 118 -3.05 22.81 10.73
CA THR A 118 -2.76 22.85 12.16
C THR A 118 -1.24 22.84 12.39
N SER A 119 -0.78 23.66 13.34
CA SER A 119 0.66 23.76 13.65
C SER A 119 1.29 22.41 14.05
N VAL A 120 0.51 21.54 14.68
CA VAL A 120 0.96 20.20 15.07
C VAL A 120 1.22 19.32 13.84
N PHE A 121 0.30 19.34 12.87
CA PHE A 121 0.42 18.52 11.66
C PHE A 121 1.54 19.03 10.76
N GLU A 122 1.67 20.34 10.60
CA GLU A 122 2.76 20.96 9.84
C GLU A 122 4.13 20.67 10.44
N SER A 123 4.25 20.78 11.77
CA SER A 123 5.47 20.42 12.49
C SER A 123 5.80 18.94 12.29
N PHE A 124 4.80 18.07 12.36
CA PHE A 124 4.97 16.63 12.12
C PHE A 124 5.49 16.36 10.70
N LEU A 125 4.89 16.97 9.67
CA LEU A 125 5.36 16.82 8.29
C LEU A 125 6.80 17.38 8.13
N THR A 126 7.10 18.48 8.78
CA THR A 126 8.45 19.07 8.78
C THR A 126 9.48 18.11 9.37
N TYR A 127 9.17 17.40 10.47
CA TYR A 127 10.04 16.35 10.99
C TYR A 127 10.24 15.20 10.00
N LEU A 128 9.19 14.81 9.26
CA LEU A 128 9.27 13.78 8.24
C LEU A 128 10.07 14.21 6.99
N SER A 129 10.40 15.48 6.84
CA SER A 129 11.32 15.94 5.80
C SER A 129 12.74 15.42 6.02
N ASN A 130 13.10 15.04 7.26
CA ASN A 130 14.33 14.31 7.51
C ASN A 130 14.21 12.87 6.98
N PRO A 131 15.06 12.45 6.02
CA PRO A 131 14.93 11.14 5.38
C PRO A 131 15.01 9.96 6.36
N ILE A 132 15.81 10.08 7.41
CA ILE A 132 15.96 9.01 8.42
C ILE A 132 14.69 8.90 9.26
N LEU A 133 14.11 10.03 9.67
CA LEU A 133 12.86 10.03 10.42
C LEU A 133 11.68 9.53 9.57
N GLY A 134 11.64 9.92 8.30
CA GLY A 134 10.66 9.40 7.34
C GLY A 134 10.75 7.89 7.18
N LEU A 135 11.96 7.35 7.02
CA LEU A 135 12.18 5.90 6.93
C LEU A 135 11.73 5.18 8.21
N LEU A 136 12.13 5.67 9.38
CA LEU A 136 11.73 5.09 10.67
C LEU A 136 10.22 5.16 10.88
N PHE A 137 9.59 6.27 10.49
CA PHE A 137 8.14 6.42 10.55
C PHE A 137 7.42 5.38 9.68
N GLY A 138 7.82 5.23 8.41
CA GLY A 138 7.24 4.23 7.51
C GLY A 138 7.41 2.81 8.02
N LEU A 139 8.58 2.49 8.59
CA LEU A 139 8.85 1.20 9.22
C LEU A 139 7.92 0.95 10.40
N VAL A 140 7.88 1.85 11.38
CA VAL A 140 7.08 1.71 12.61
C VAL A 140 5.59 1.65 12.27
N LEU A 141 5.11 2.53 11.40
CA LEU A 141 3.71 2.54 10.99
C LEU A 141 3.31 1.21 10.33
N THR A 142 4.15 0.65 9.46
CA THR A 142 3.86 -0.64 8.81
C THR A 142 3.89 -1.80 9.81
N VAL A 143 4.78 -1.78 10.79
CA VAL A 143 4.81 -2.80 11.86
C VAL A 143 3.54 -2.76 12.70
N ILE A 144 2.98 -1.57 12.96
CA ILE A 144 1.72 -1.41 13.71
C ILE A 144 0.54 -1.84 12.85
N VAL A 145 0.42 -1.32 11.63
CA VAL A 145 -0.71 -1.57 10.72
C VAL A 145 -0.70 -2.99 10.16
N GLN A 146 0.48 -3.63 10.09
CA GLN A 146 0.69 -4.98 9.52
C GLN A 146 0.25 -5.11 8.05
N SER A 147 0.14 -3.99 7.33
CA SER A 147 -0.25 -3.94 5.92
C SER A 147 0.50 -2.82 5.20
N SER A 148 1.46 -3.20 4.36
CA SER A 148 2.20 -2.23 3.54
C SER A 148 1.30 -1.50 2.55
N SER A 149 0.32 -2.19 1.97
CA SER A 149 -0.64 -1.57 1.05
C SER A 149 -1.49 -0.51 1.75
N ALA A 150 -1.98 -0.80 2.97
CA ALA A 150 -2.73 0.17 3.76
C ALA A 150 -1.86 1.37 4.13
N THR A 151 -0.60 1.13 4.53
CA THR A 151 0.34 2.21 4.89
C THR A 151 0.68 3.09 3.68
N VAL A 152 0.87 2.50 2.50
CA VAL A 152 1.04 3.26 1.25
C VAL A 152 -0.22 4.05 0.91
N GLY A 153 -1.41 3.46 1.09
CA GLY A 153 -2.68 4.15 0.91
C GLY A 153 -2.83 5.37 1.83
N MET A 154 -2.47 5.22 3.12
CA MET A 154 -2.44 6.37 4.06
C MET A 154 -1.49 7.47 3.57
N LEU A 155 -0.28 7.12 3.13
CA LEU A 155 0.68 8.10 2.60
C LEU A 155 0.15 8.80 1.36
N GLN A 156 -0.47 8.07 0.42
CA GLN A 156 -1.08 8.64 -0.78
C GLN A 156 -2.26 9.56 -0.43
N THR A 157 -3.08 9.19 0.56
CA THR A 157 -4.18 10.02 1.08
C THR A 157 -3.66 11.35 1.63
N VAL A 158 -2.63 11.30 2.48
CA VAL A 158 -2.02 12.52 3.05
C VAL A 158 -1.39 13.38 1.96
N ALA A 159 -0.66 12.75 1.02
CA ALA A 159 -0.03 13.46 -0.09
C ALA A 159 -1.07 14.17 -0.98
N ALA A 160 -2.15 13.47 -1.35
CA ALA A 160 -3.22 14.06 -2.15
C ALA A 160 -3.93 15.19 -1.40
N ALA A 161 -4.26 14.99 -0.12
CA ALA A 161 -4.96 15.99 0.68
C ALA A 161 -4.11 17.26 0.88
N THR A 162 -2.81 17.12 1.14
CA THR A 162 -1.89 18.28 1.28
C THR A 162 -1.67 18.99 -0.07
N ALA A 163 -1.58 18.25 -1.17
CA ALA A 163 -1.47 18.83 -2.50
C ALA A 163 -2.73 19.64 -2.88
N THR A 164 -3.92 19.12 -2.56
CA THR A 164 -5.19 19.85 -2.78
C THR A 164 -5.27 21.11 -1.92
N ALA A 165 -4.83 21.06 -0.66
CA ALA A 165 -4.80 22.22 0.23
C ALA A 165 -3.87 23.32 -0.30
N ALA A 166 -2.73 22.97 -0.88
CA ALA A 166 -1.78 23.91 -1.46
C ALA A 166 -2.32 24.66 -2.68
N LEU A 167 -3.37 24.16 -3.33
CA LEU A 167 -4.08 24.91 -4.39
C LEU A 167 -4.84 26.15 -3.83
N SER A 168 -5.29 26.07 -2.58
CA SER A 168 -6.02 27.14 -1.91
C SER A 168 -5.11 28.00 -1.02
N ASP A 169 -4.08 27.39 -0.45
CA ASP A 169 -3.07 28.04 0.39
C ASP A 169 -1.66 27.61 -0.03
N PRO A 170 -0.95 28.43 -0.82
CA PRO A 170 0.41 28.15 -1.27
C PRO A 170 1.44 28.00 -0.14
N SER A 171 1.11 28.42 1.09
CA SER A 171 1.97 28.26 2.26
C SER A 171 1.82 26.90 2.96
N ALA A 172 0.80 26.11 2.60
CA ALA A 172 0.55 24.80 3.19
C ALA A 172 1.71 23.83 2.94
N VAL A 173 2.09 23.09 3.97
CA VAL A 173 3.14 22.07 3.87
C VAL A 173 2.61 20.89 3.05
N VAL A 174 3.30 20.55 1.96
CA VAL A 174 2.95 19.47 1.04
C VAL A 174 3.89 18.29 1.24
N VAL A 175 3.34 17.07 1.20
CA VAL A 175 4.16 15.86 1.14
C VAL A 175 4.82 15.77 -0.23
N THR A 176 6.12 16.08 -0.26
CA THR A 176 6.94 16.03 -1.47
C THR A 176 7.41 14.59 -1.76
N PHE A 177 7.91 14.36 -2.98
CA PHE A 177 8.56 13.09 -3.31
C PHE A 177 9.75 12.79 -2.41
N ALA A 178 10.55 13.80 -2.06
CA ALA A 178 11.69 13.67 -1.16
C ALA A 178 11.29 13.19 0.25
N MET A 179 10.08 13.54 0.72
CA MET A 179 9.52 13.04 1.98
C MET A 179 8.92 11.64 1.83
N ALA A 180 8.13 11.43 0.77
CA ALA A 180 7.42 10.18 0.55
C ALA A 180 8.36 9.00 0.29
N TYR A 181 9.46 9.23 -0.43
CA TYR A 181 10.38 8.18 -0.83
C TYR A 181 11.03 7.44 0.35
N PRO A 182 11.64 8.11 1.35
CA PRO A 182 12.15 7.45 2.55
C PRO A 182 11.08 6.70 3.34
N ILE A 183 9.87 7.26 3.43
CA ILE A 183 8.75 6.62 4.10
C ILE A 183 8.41 5.28 3.41
N ILE A 184 8.35 5.26 2.07
CA ILE A 184 8.11 4.04 1.29
C ILE A 184 9.22 3.01 1.51
N MET A 185 10.48 3.44 1.59
CA MET A 185 11.60 2.55 1.90
C MET A 185 11.44 1.92 3.29
N GLY A 186 11.00 2.71 4.28
CA GLY A 186 10.67 2.23 5.62
C GLY A 186 9.51 1.23 5.62
N ILE A 187 8.46 1.47 4.84
CA ILE A 187 7.32 0.56 4.67
C ILE A 187 7.80 -0.82 4.17
N ASN A 188 8.72 -0.85 3.22
CA ASN A 188 9.27 -2.09 2.69
C ASN A 188 9.99 -2.91 3.76
N ILE A 189 10.81 -2.26 4.61
CA ILE A 189 11.47 -2.94 5.73
C ILE A 189 10.44 -3.38 6.77
N GLY A 190 9.44 -2.55 7.09
CA GLY A 190 8.39 -2.87 8.04
C GLY A 190 7.62 -4.15 7.68
N THR A 191 7.42 -4.41 6.40
CA THR A 191 6.78 -5.64 5.91
C THR A 191 7.59 -6.90 6.26
N CYS A 192 8.90 -6.78 6.43
CA CYS A 192 9.76 -7.92 6.77
C CYS A 192 9.51 -8.45 8.19
N VAL A 193 8.97 -7.64 9.09
CA VAL A 193 8.71 -8.04 10.49
C VAL A 193 7.71 -9.19 10.54
N THR A 194 6.64 -9.16 9.74
CA THR A 194 5.67 -10.26 9.65
C THR A 194 6.32 -11.54 9.14
N THR A 195 7.18 -11.43 8.12
CA THR A 195 7.94 -12.57 7.60
C THR A 195 8.89 -13.14 8.66
N ALA A 196 9.59 -12.27 9.41
CA ALA A 196 10.47 -12.68 10.50
C ALA A 196 9.71 -13.46 11.57
N MET A 197 8.52 -12.97 11.97
CA MET A 197 7.65 -13.66 12.93
C MET A 197 7.24 -15.04 12.43
N VAL A 198 6.74 -15.16 11.19
CA VAL A 198 6.30 -16.44 10.62
C VAL A 198 7.47 -17.43 10.49
N CYS A 199 8.64 -16.97 10.07
CA CYS A 199 9.82 -17.82 9.92
C CYS A 199 10.50 -18.20 11.24
N SER A 200 10.16 -17.52 12.35
CA SER A 200 10.74 -17.79 13.67
C SER A 200 10.08 -18.97 14.37
N ILE A 201 8.80 -19.26 14.09
CA ILE A 201 7.99 -20.24 14.82
C ILE A 201 7.95 -21.58 14.08
N GLY A 202 8.59 -22.61 14.62
CA GLY A 202 8.39 -24.03 14.24
C GLY A 202 8.66 -24.40 12.77
N THR A 203 9.43 -23.61 12.02
CA THR A 203 9.65 -23.78 10.59
C THR A 203 10.95 -24.54 10.25
N SER A 204 11.02 -25.12 9.05
CA SER A 204 12.21 -25.80 8.54
C SER A 204 13.40 -24.82 8.36
N LYS A 205 14.62 -25.38 8.27
CA LYS A 205 15.83 -24.58 8.03
C LYS A 205 15.73 -23.73 6.75
N ASP A 206 15.15 -24.27 5.70
CA ASP A 206 15.03 -23.57 4.42
C ASP A 206 13.92 -22.51 4.44
N ALA A 207 12.86 -22.72 5.21
CA ALA A 207 11.88 -21.69 5.50
C ALA A 207 12.50 -20.49 6.22
N LYS A 208 13.33 -20.73 7.25
CA LYS A 208 14.08 -19.65 7.95
C LYS A 208 15.04 -18.92 7.01
N ARG A 209 15.76 -19.65 6.15
CA ARG A 209 16.63 -19.05 5.13
C ARG A 209 15.86 -18.17 4.15
N THR A 210 14.66 -18.59 3.75
CA THR A 210 13.79 -17.77 2.89
C THR A 210 13.40 -16.45 3.58
N GLY A 211 13.06 -16.50 4.86
CA GLY A 211 12.79 -15.28 5.65
C GLY A 211 14.00 -14.35 5.73
N VAL A 212 15.19 -14.91 5.99
CA VAL A 212 16.44 -14.13 6.01
C VAL A 212 16.72 -13.48 4.65
N VAL A 213 16.51 -14.21 3.55
CA VAL A 213 16.67 -13.67 2.19
C VAL A 213 15.70 -12.54 1.93
N HIS A 214 14.42 -12.64 2.35
CA HIS A 214 13.45 -11.57 2.23
C HIS A 214 13.89 -10.30 2.97
N ILE A 215 14.31 -10.45 4.22
CA ILE A 215 14.80 -9.32 5.05
C ILE A 215 16.05 -8.69 4.40
N ALA A 216 17.03 -9.51 4.04
CA ALA A 216 18.26 -9.04 3.42
C ALA A 216 18.01 -8.31 2.10
N PHE A 217 17.12 -8.84 1.25
CA PHE A 217 16.74 -8.22 -0.01
C PHE A 217 16.13 -6.82 0.21
N ASN A 218 15.20 -6.68 1.17
CA ASN A 218 14.58 -5.38 1.46
C ASN A 218 15.57 -4.41 2.10
N ILE A 219 16.44 -4.85 2.99
CA ILE A 219 17.47 -3.98 3.60
C ILE A 219 18.47 -3.51 2.54
N ILE A 220 19.03 -4.42 1.74
CA ILE A 220 19.99 -4.11 0.69
C ILE A 220 19.35 -3.17 -0.34
N GLY A 221 18.12 -3.48 -0.77
CA GLY A 221 17.37 -2.62 -1.68
C GLY A 221 17.14 -1.22 -1.10
N THR A 222 16.70 -1.14 0.15
CA THR A 222 16.50 0.15 0.83
C THR A 222 17.81 0.95 0.91
N VAL A 223 18.91 0.34 1.33
CA VAL A 223 20.22 1.03 1.41
C VAL A 223 20.65 1.51 0.03
N ALA A 224 20.58 0.66 -0.99
CA ALA A 224 20.99 1.01 -2.36
C ALA A 224 20.18 2.19 -2.92
N PHE A 225 18.84 2.11 -2.82
CA PHE A 225 17.97 3.17 -3.32
C PHE A 225 17.99 4.43 -2.47
N PHE A 226 18.21 4.32 -1.16
CA PHE A 226 18.37 5.47 -0.28
C PHE A 226 19.66 6.23 -0.59
N MET A 227 20.76 5.52 -0.82
CA MET A 227 22.02 6.12 -1.27
C MET A 227 21.88 6.77 -2.65
N ALA A 228 21.18 6.12 -3.59
CA ALA A 228 20.90 6.70 -4.90
C ALA A 228 20.10 8.01 -4.78
N MET A 229 19.12 8.08 -3.89
CA MET A 229 18.37 9.32 -3.63
C MET A 229 19.28 10.45 -3.12
N ILE A 230 20.19 10.16 -2.17
CA ILE A 230 21.11 11.17 -1.62
C ILE A 230 22.05 11.70 -2.70
N VAL A 231 22.48 10.85 -3.64
CA VAL A 231 23.40 11.27 -4.73
C VAL A 231 22.66 12.09 -5.80
N MET A 232 21.35 11.92 -5.95
CA MET A 232 20.55 12.64 -6.96
C MET A 232 19.95 13.96 -6.46
N GLN A 233 20.06 14.26 -5.17
CA GLN A 233 19.70 15.55 -4.56
C GLN A 233 20.88 16.53 -4.58
#